data_dbd48a8bc09bdce663dde161624a4d94
#
_entry.id   dbd48a8bc09bdce663dde161624a4d94
#
_cell.length_a   1.000
_cell.length_b   1.000
_cell.length_c   1.000
_cell.angle_alpha   90.00
_cell.angle_beta   90.00
_cell.angle_gamma   90.00
#
_symmetry.space_group_name_H-M   'P 1'
#
loop_
_entity.id
_entity.type
_entity.pdbx_description
1 polymer ?
#
loop_
_entity_poly.entity_id
_entity_poly.type
_entity_poly.pdbx_seq_one_letter_code
_entity_poly.pdbx_strand_id
1 'polypeptide(L)'
;HLSIRRQRQMCIRDRSIMKLSKGWEQAVYVLLMLNLLPEHCVMTSTALSDRLNVSDSYLKKIIKALVKEGLVNSTTGKHGGFSLSKPLNQITFYDIFLAIEGRDTIFASQQLLKPFLGENEGQKAEMCVVSHALNTIQHTLISTLSSITLDEVNQTIVTKYRLNDLNQWVITNSKTL
;
A
#
# COMPACT_ATOMS: atom_id res chain seq x y z
N HIS A 1 5.16 41.56 -2.39
CA HIS A 1 5.15 40.55 -3.48
C HIS A 1 5.69 39.15 -3.08
N LEU A 2 6.38 39.01 -1.95
CA LEU A 2 6.95 37.75 -1.46
C LEU A 2 5.95 36.87 -0.68
N SER A 3 4.87 37.48 -0.13
CA SER A 3 3.87 36.73 0.65
C SER A 3 2.93 35.85 -0.22
N ILE A 4 2.62 36.29 -1.44
CA ILE A 4 1.71 35.62 -2.37
C ILE A 4 2.36 34.32 -2.95
N ARG A 5 3.68 34.30 -3.13
CA ARG A 5 4.40 33.09 -3.58
C ARG A 5 4.45 32.00 -2.50
N ARG A 6 4.55 32.37 -1.22
CA ARG A 6 4.54 31.44 -0.10
C ARG A 6 3.16 30.79 0.08
N GLN A 7 2.08 31.56 -0.09
CA GLN A 7 0.71 31.02 -0.03
C GLN A 7 0.39 30.08 -1.20
N ARG A 8 0.87 30.36 -2.42
CA ARG A 8 0.71 29.44 -3.57
C ARG A 8 1.46 28.12 -3.41
N GLN A 9 2.64 28.13 -2.77
CA GLN A 9 3.38 26.89 -2.48
C GLN A 9 2.76 26.07 -1.34
N MET A 10 2.07 26.69 -0.37
CA MET A 10 1.33 25.97 0.67
C MET A 10 0.07 25.29 0.13
N CYS A 11 -0.65 25.90 -0.81
CA CYS A 11 -1.85 25.32 -1.41
C CYS A 11 -1.60 24.14 -2.36
N ILE A 12 -0.38 23.93 -2.85
CA ILE A 12 -0.04 22.81 -3.77
C ILE A 12 0.43 21.59 -2.98
N ARG A 13 0.83 21.74 -1.72
CA ARG A 13 1.35 20.65 -0.88
C ARG A 13 0.26 19.82 -0.19
N ASP A 14 -0.97 20.30 -0.14
CA ASP A 14 -2.10 19.67 0.57
C ASP A 14 -3.17 19.06 -0.36
N ARG A 15 -2.81 18.81 -1.62
CA ARG A 15 -3.60 17.90 -2.43
C ARG A 15 -3.15 16.46 -2.14
N SER A 16 -3.52 15.95 -0.99
CA SER A 16 -3.75 14.51 -0.82
C SER A 16 -4.91 14.09 -1.72
N ILE A 17 -4.64 14.09 -3.04
CA ILE A 17 -5.49 13.37 -3.96
C ILE A 17 -5.32 11.92 -3.51
N MET A 18 -6.41 11.25 -3.15
CA MET A 18 -6.48 9.81 -2.95
C MET A 18 -6.12 9.14 -4.29
N LYS A 19 -4.83 9.16 -4.58
CA LYS A 19 -4.23 8.55 -5.74
C LYS A 19 -3.48 7.37 -5.19
N LEU A 20 -4.02 6.16 -5.40
CA LEU A 20 -3.26 4.95 -5.11
C LEU A 20 -1.87 5.13 -5.71
N SER A 21 -0.87 5.16 -4.86
CA SER A 21 0.49 5.46 -5.28
C SER A 21 1.00 4.34 -6.21
N LYS A 22 1.96 4.67 -7.08
CA LYS A 22 2.64 3.66 -7.91
C LYS A 22 3.28 2.55 -7.06
N GLY A 23 3.53 2.83 -5.79
CA GLY A 23 4.05 1.88 -4.81
C GLY A 23 3.12 0.71 -4.52
N TRP A 24 1.83 0.88 -4.73
CA TRP A 24 0.84 -0.16 -4.50
C TRP A 24 1.05 -1.38 -5.39
N GLU A 25 1.12 -1.14 -6.68
CA GLU A 25 1.35 -2.19 -7.67
C GLU A 25 2.71 -2.87 -7.43
N GLN A 26 3.75 -2.09 -7.14
CA GLN A 26 5.07 -2.63 -6.81
C GLN A 26 5.04 -3.50 -5.55
N ALA A 27 4.31 -3.09 -4.50
CA ALA A 27 4.16 -3.87 -3.28
C ALA A 27 3.50 -5.24 -3.54
N VAL A 28 2.42 -5.27 -4.35
CA VAL A 28 1.75 -6.51 -4.76
C VAL A 28 2.72 -7.45 -5.46
N TYR A 29 3.44 -6.98 -6.49
CA TYR A 29 4.38 -7.83 -7.22
C TYR A 29 5.58 -8.28 -6.38
N VAL A 30 6.08 -7.46 -5.45
CA VAL A 30 7.11 -7.87 -4.49
C VAL A 30 6.62 -9.04 -3.64
N LEU A 31 5.42 -8.93 -3.05
CA LEU A 31 4.86 -10.00 -2.22
C LEU A 31 4.63 -11.30 -3.01
N LEU A 32 4.13 -11.19 -4.24
CA LEU A 32 3.96 -12.34 -5.14
C LEU A 32 5.28 -13.01 -5.50
N MET A 33 6.35 -12.25 -5.75
CA MET A 33 7.69 -12.81 -6.01
C MET A 33 8.29 -13.47 -4.76
N LEU A 34 8.12 -12.87 -3.59
CA LEU A 34 8.59 -13.45 -2.33
C LEU A 34 7.85 -14.74 -1.98
N ASN A 35 6.59 -14.92 -2.44
CA ASN A 35 5.86 -16.16 -2.27
C ASN A 35 6.45 -17.34 -3.05
N LEU A 36 7.18 -17.08 -4.11
CA LEU A 36 7.82 -18.11 -4.93
C LEU A 36 9.18 -18.57 -4.39
N LEU A 37 9.67 -17.96 -3.32
CA LEU A 37 10.95 -18.33 -2.71
C LEU A 37 10.88 -19.75 -2.15
N PRO A 38 11.94 -20.56 -2.36
CA PRO A 38 12.12 -21.81 -1.64
C PRO A 38 12.19 -21.58 -0.11
N GLU A 39 11.89 -22.61 0.65
CA GLU A 39 12.04 -22.55 2.11
C GLU A 39 13.46 -22.11 2.54
N HIS A 40 13.52 -21.33 3.60
CA HIS A 40 14.78 -20.76 4.12
C HIS A 40 15.56 -19.88 3.13
N CYS A 41 14.92 -19.40 2.07
CA CYS A 41 15.52 -18.48 1.12
C CYS A 41 14.99 -17.04 1.29
N VAL A 42 15.86 -16.11 0.90
CA VAL A 42 15.57 -14.67 0.89
C VAL A 42 15.97 -14.06 -0.45
N MET A 43 15.41 -12.91 -0.77
CA MET A 43 15.74 -12.15 -1.97
C MET A 43 16.11 -10.72 -1.63
N THR A 44 17.11 -10.17 -2.34
CA THR A 44 17.56 -8.79 -2.13
C THR A 44 16.62 -7.79 -2.80
N SER A 45 16.57 -6.55 -2.29
CA SER A 45 15.83 -5.46 -2.94
C SER A 45 16.32 -5.17 -4.35
N THR A 46 17.64 -5.29 -4.58
CA THR A 46 18.24 -5.09 -5.90
C THR A 46 17.71 -6.10 -6.91
N ALA A 47 17.71 -7.40 -6.58
CA ALA A 47 17.16 -8.42 -7.47
C ALA A 47 15.67 -8.15 -7.79
N LEU A 48 14.86 -7.78 -6.78
CA LEU A 48 13.44 -7.43 -6.96
C LEU A 48 13.26 -6.19 -7.84
N SER A 49 14.06 -5.13 -7.64
CA SER A 49 13.97 -3.89 -8.42
C SER A 49 14.41 -4.09 -9.86
N ASP A 50 15.45 -4.87 -10.10
CA ASP A 50 15.93 -5.20 -11.43
C ASP A 50 14.88 -6.02 -12.22
N ARG A 51 14.25 -7.01 -11.59
CA ARG A 51 13.19 -7.82 -12.21
C ARG A 51 11.97 -6.98 -12.59
N LEU A 52 11.57 -6.05 -11.72
CA LEU A 52 10.42 -5.16 -11.96
C LEU A 52 10.77 -3.95 -12.84
N ASN A 53 12.05 -3.76 -13.16
CA ASN A 53 12.55 -2.59 -13.89
C ASN A 53 12.12 -1.27 -13.23
N VAL A 54 12.31 -1.18 -11.91
CA VAL A 54 11.95 0.00 -11.10
C VAL A 54 13.16 0.51 -10.31
N SER A 55 13.07 1.72 -9.78
CA SER A 55 14.13 2.32 -8.95
C SER A 55 14.34 1.52 -7.66
N ASP A 56 15.55 0.99 -7.42
CA ASP A 56 15.93 0.26 -6.20
C ASP A 56 15.73 1.13 -4.94
N SER A 57 16.08 2.41 -5.00
CA SER A 57 15.91 3.32 -3.87
C SER A 57 14.44 3.54 -3.49
N TYR A 58 13.54 3.55 -4.49
CA TYR A 58 12.11 3.66 -4.24
C TYR A 58 11.53 2.32 -3.76
N LEU A 59 11.93 1.20 -4.38
CA LEU A 59 11.49 -0.14 -3.96
C LEU A 59 11.91 -0.45 -2.52
N LYS A 60 13.11 -0.04 -2.09
CA LYS A 60 13.54 -0.15 -0.68
C LYS A 60 12.60 0.55 0.29
N LYS A 61 12.04 1.71 -0.09
CA LYS A 61 11.04 2.41 0.75
C LYS A 61 9.75 1.59 0.87
N ILE A 62 9.30 1.00 -0.24
CA ILE A 62 8.13 0.11 -0.26
C ILE A 62 8.36 -1.11 0.60
N ILE A 63 9.48 -1.83 0.42
CA ILE A 63 9.80 -3.01 1.21
C ILE A 63 9.91 -2.66 2.70
N LYS A 64 10.54 -1.53 3.04
CA LYS A 64 10.59 -1.05 4.42
C LYS A 64 9.20 -0.82 5.02
N ALA A 65 8.27 -0.30 4.24
CA ALA A 65 6.88 -0.12 4.66
C ALA A 65 6.17 -1.48 4.88
N LEU A 66 6.39 -2.45 3.98
CA LEU A 66 5.87 -3.82 4.14
C LEU A 66 6.45 -4.54 5.37
N VAL A 67 7.74 -4.33 5.66
CA VAL A 67 8.39 -4.86 6.88
C VAL A 67 7.77 -4.22 8.13
N LYS A 68 7.58 -2.90 8.14
CA LYS A 68 6.95 -2.19 9.26
C LYS A 68 5.53 -2.68 9.55
N GLU A 69 4.77 -3.03 8.51
CA GLU A 69 3.40 -3.57 8.63
C GLU A 69 3.38 -5.08 8.91
N GLY A 70 4.54 -5.74 8.98
CA GLY A 70 4.65 -7.16 9.29
C GLY A 70 4.23 -8.09 8.14
N LEU A 71 4.30 -7.63 6.90
CA LEU A 71 4.02 -8.44 5.71
C LEU A 71 5.28 -9.11 5.15
N VAL A 72 6.44 -8.57 5.46
CA VAL A 72 7.75 -9.01 4.99
C VAL A 72 8.70 -9.11 6.17
N ASN A 73 9.49 -10.19 6.23
CA ASN A 73 10.63 -10.34 7.12
C ASN A 73 11.88 -9.76 6.47
N SER A 74 12.75 -9.16 7.29
CA SER A 74 14.05 -8.65 6.86
C SER A 74 15.14 -9.33 7.65
N THR A 75 16.06 -10.00 6.94
CA THR A 75 17.25 -10.62 7.53
C THR A 75 18.48 -9.78 7.15
N THR A 76 19.26 -9.41 8.14
CA THR A 76 20.48 -8.60 7.96
C THR A 76 21.71 -9.46 7.69
N GLY A 77 22.77 -8.85 7.13
CA GLY A 77 24.07 -9.51 6.91
C GLY A 77 24.36 -9.78 5.43
N LYS A 78 25.52 -10.44 5.18
CA LYS A 78 26.04 -10.73 3.82
C LYS A 78 25.09 -11.61 3.00
N HIS A 79 24.39 -12.52 3.66
CA HIS A 79 23.39 -13.42 3.08
C HIS A 79 21.96 -12.96 3.37
N GLY A 80 21.77 -11.74 3.86
CA GLY A 80 20.46 -11.19 4.19
C GLY A 80 19.61 -10.85 2.98
N GLY A 81 18.35 -10.61 3.24
CA GLY A 81 17.34 -10.28 2.25
C GLY A 81 15.94 -10.24 2.85
N PHE A 82 14.95 -10.44 2.01
CA PHE A 82 13.55 -10.34 2.35
C PHE A 82 12.83 -11.65 2.03
N SER A 83 11.86 -12.02 2.88
CA SER A 83 10.95 -13.15 2.68
C SER A 83 9.55 -12.78 3.17
N LEU A 84 8.52 -13.53 2.80
CA LEU A 84 7.18 -13.32 3.37
C LEU A 84 7.17 -13.63 4.87
N SER A 85 6.38 -12.86 5.63
CA SER A 85 6.15 -13.12 7.06
C SER A 85 4.96 -14.02 7.32
N LYS A 86 4.01 -14.08 6.39
CA LYS A 86 2.77 -14.86 6.48
C LYS A 86 2.29 -15.28 5.08
N PRO A 87 1.50 -16.37 4.96
CA PRO A 87 1.04 -16.85 3.66
C PRO A 87 0.07 -15.86 2.98
N LEU A 88 -0.03 -15.92 1.64
CA LEU A 88 -0.80 -14.96 0.84
C LEU A 88 -2.30 -14.91 1.19
N ASN A 89 -2.88 -16.00 1.67
CA ASN A 89 -4.29 -16.03 2.10
C ASN A 89 -4.55 -15.25 3.40
N GLN A 90 -3.50 -14.84 4.12
CA GLN A 90 -3.56 -13.98 5.30
C GLN A 90 -3.13 -12.53 4.99
N ILE A 91 -2.89 -12.20 3.72
CA ILE A 91 -2.54 -10.85 3.27
C ILE A 91 -3.69 -10.33 2.42
N THR A 92 -4.37 -9.29 2.89
CA THR A 92 -5.42 -8.60 2.16
C THR A 92 -4.89 -7.37 1.43
N PHE A 93 -5.65 -6.89 0.46
CA PHE A 93 -5.35 -5.60 -0.18
C PHE A 93 -5.42 -4.44 0.83
N TYR A 94 -6.21 -4.59 1.91
CA TYR A 94 -6.24 -3.61 2.99
C TYR A 94 -4.92 -3.56 3.78
N ASP A 95 -4.28 -4.72 4.05
CA ASP A 95 -2.95 -4.75 4.69
C ASP A 95 -1.91 -4.01 3.85
N ILE A 96 -1.94 -4.21 2.53
CA ILE A 96 -1.05 -3.51 1.59
C ILE A 96 -1.36 -2.01 1.57
N PHE A 97 -2.65 -1.63 1.60
CA PHE A 97 -3.08 -0.25 1.69
C PHE A 97 -2.50 0.43 2.94
N LEU A 98 -2.62 -0.21 4.10
CA LEU A 98 -2.08 0.32 5.34
C LEU A 98 -0.55 0.47 5.32
N ALA A 99 0.16 -0.47 4.68
CA ALA A 99 1.61 -0.38 4.54
C ALA A 99 2.04 0.82 3.67
N ILE A 100 1.38 1.05 2.56
CA ILE A 100 1.82 2.01 1.53
C ILE A 100 1.26 3.42 1.77
N GLU A 101 -0.03 3.54 2.09
CA GLU A 101 -0.72 4.83 2.25
C GLU A 101 -0.75 5.29 3.72
N GLY A 102 -0.52 4.37 4.67
CA GLY A 102 -0.58 4.66 6.10
C GLY A 102 -1.95 4.40 6.72
N ARG A 103 -2.04 4.72 8.02
CA ARG A 103 -3.26 4.50 8.83
C ARG A 103 -4.11 5.77 8.98
N ASP A 104 -3.76 6.82 8.26
CA ASP A 104 -4.52 8.05 8.32
C ASP A 104 -5.92 7.86 7.73
N THR A 105 -6.88 8.60 8.25
CA THR A 105 -8.24 8.59 7.72
C THR A 105 -8.23 9.05 6.26
N ILE A 106 -8.85 8.27 5.38
CA ILE A 106 -8.98 8.61 3.95
C ILE A 106 -9.71 9.95 3.81
N PHE A 107 -10.61 10.22 4.74
CA PHE A 107 -11.40 11.44 4.78
C PHE A 107 -11.49 11.99 6.20
N ALA A 108 -11.02 13.23 6.41
CA ALA A 108 -11.18 13.98 7.65
C ALA A 108 -12.26 15.06 7.49
N SER A 109 -13.30 15.00 8.33
CA SER A 109 -14.38 16.02 8.32
C SER A 109 -13.83 17.36 8.81
N GLN A 110 -14.11 18.44 8.05
CA GLN A 110 -13.82 19.81 8.44
C GLN A 110 -14.94 20.46 9.25
N GLN A 111 -16.00 19.72 9.58
CA GLN A 111 -17.16 20.19 10.35
C GLN A 111 -17.83 21.44 9.78
N LEU A 112 -17.90 21.55 8.45
CA LEU A 112 -18.43 22.74 7.77
C LEU A 112 -19.95 22.90 7.83
N LEU A 113 -20.69 21.92 8.35
CA LEU A 113 -22.15 21.98 8.40
C LEU A 113 -22.66 23.16 9.23
N LYS A 114 -22.05 23.41 10.40
CA LYS A 114 -22.45 24.50 11.29
C LYS A 114 -22.29 25.87 10.63
N PRO A 115 -21.10 26.25 10.09
CA PRO A 115 -20.95 27.49 9.38
C PRO A 115 -21.81 27.58 8.10
N PHE A 116 -22.09 26.47 7.43
CA PHE A 116 -22.96 26.43 6.25
C PHE A 116 -24.43 26.76 6.58
N LEU A 117 -24.95 26.22 7.69
CA LEU A 117 -26.35 26.43 8.11
C LEU A 117 -26.53 27.75 8.88
N GLY A 118 -25.47 28.37 9.40
CA GLY A 118 -25.53 29.51 10.31
C GLY A 118 -25.83 29.12 11.76
N GLU A 119 -25.78 30.12 12.67
CA GLU A 119 -25.79 29.84 14.13
C GLU A 119 -27.05 29.13 14.62
N ASN A 120 -28.23 29.52 14.12
CA ASN A 120 -29.51 29.01 14.61
C ASN A 120 -29.76 27.53 14.23
N GLU A 121 -29.55 27.17 12.97
CA GLU A 121 -29.76 25.80 12.48
C GLU A 121 -28.54 24.92 12.73
N GLY A 122 -27.33 25.48 12.73
CA GLY A 122 -26.09 24.73 12.98
C GLY A 122 -26.02 24.13 14.40
N GLN A 123 -26.68 24.78 15.40
CA GLN A 123 -26.76 24.24 16.77
C GLN A 123 -27.71 23.03 16.86
N LYS A 124 -28.70 22.90 15.99
CA LYS A 124 -29.66 21.80 15.95
C LYS A 124 -29.17 20.61 15.13
N ALA A 125 -28.08 20.77 14.39
CA ALA A 125 -27.58 19.74 13.48
C ALA A 125 -26.86 18.63 14.27
N GLU A 126 -27.55 17.51 14.48
CA GLU A 126 -27.01 16.34 15.17
C GLU A 126 -26.02 15.55 14.28
N MET A 127 -26.21 15.54 12.97
CA MET A 127 -25.41 14.76 12.03
C MET A 127 -25.11 15.54 10.74
N CYS A 128 -23.84 15.57 10.34
CA CYS A 128 -23.43 16.11 9.05
C CYS A 128 -23.69 15.08 7.93
N VAL A 129 -24.71 15.32 7.11
CA VAL A 129 -25.10 14.43 5.98
C VAL A 129 -23.91 14.21 5.03
N VAL A 130 -23.10 15.23 4.75
CA VAL A 130 -21.92 15.12 3.90
C VAL A 130 -20.88 14.21 4.55
N SER A 131 -20.58 14.40 5.82
CA SER A 131 -19.63 13.53 6.55
C SER A 131 -20.13 12.08 6.60
N HIS A 132 -21.43 11.86 6.75
CA HIS A 132 -22.02 10.52 6.72
C HIS A 132 -21.81 9.84 5.35
N ALA A 133 -22.09 10.55 4.25
CA ALA A 133 -21.86 10.02 2.90
C ALA A 133 -20.40 9.67 2.65
N LEU A 134 -19.48 10.54 3.07
CA LEU A 134 -18.04 10.30 2.91
C LEU A 134 -17.53 9.15 3.79
N ASN A 135 -18.03 9.01 5.01
CA ASN A 135 -17.75 7.86 5.87
C ASN A 135 -18.27 6.55 5.25
N THR A 136 -19.45 6.57 4.62
CA THR A 136 -19.99 5.40 3.91
C THR A 136 -19.05 4.97 2.78
N ILE A 137 -18.54 5.90 1.99
CA ILE A 137 -17.57 5.63 0.92
C ILE A 137 -16.29 5.03 1.51
N GLN A 138 -15.77 5.60 2.60
CA GLN A 138 -14.58 5.09 3.27
C GLN A 138 -14.78 3.65 3.77
N HIS A 139 -15.90 3.37 4.43
CA HIS A 139 -16.22 2.02 4.92
C HIS A 139 -16.36 1.01 3.78
N THR A 140 -17.02 1.40 2.68
CA THR A 140 -17.15 0.55 1.49
C THR A 140 -15.78 0.22 0.88
N LEU A 141 -14.90 1.20 0.77
CA LEU A 141 -13.54 0.99 0.27
C LEU A 141 -12.75 0.03 1.18
N ILE A 142 -12.76 0.25 2.49
CA ILE A 142 -12.07 -0.61 3.46
C ILE A 142 -12.63 -2.04 3.38
N SER A 143 -13.96 -2.20 3.34
CA SER A 143 -14.60 -3.51 3.21
C SER A 143 -14.16 -4.23 1.93
N THR A 144 -14.14 -3.54 0.80
CA THR A 144 -13.71 -4.10 -0.49
C THR A 144 -12.23 -4.51 -0.44
N LEU A 145 -11.35 -3.65 0.07
CA LEU A 145 -9.92 -3.96 0.20
C LEU A 145 -9.66 -5.14 1.15
N SER A 146 -10.45 -5.27 2.21
CA SER A 146 -10.34 -6.36 3.18
C SER A 146 -10.88 -7.70 2.67
N SER A 147 -11.79 -7.67 1.68
CA SER A 147 -12.36 -8.89 1.10
C SER A 147 -11.49 -9.54 0.03
N ILE A 148 -10.49 -8.84 -0.51
CA ILE A 148 -9.60 -9.35 -1.55
C ILE A 148 -8.30 -9.82 -0.92
N THR A 149 -8.01 -11.12 -0.99
CA THR A 149 -6.74 -11.69 -0.54
C THR A 149 -5.71 -11.69 -1.67
N LEU A 150 -4.43 -11.65 -1.30
CA LEU A 150 -3.36 -11.75 -2.28
C LEU A 150 -3.27 -13.15 -2.89
N ASP A 151 -3.77 -14.18 -2.19
CA ASP A 151 -3.87 -15.55 -2.71
C ASP A 151 -4.85 -15.64 -3.88
N GLU A 152 -6.02 -15.01 -3.83
CA GLU A 152 -6.99 -14.98 -4.95
C GLU A 152 -6.38 -14.36 -6.21
N VAL A 153 -5.58 -13.30 -6.04
CA VAL A 153 -4.85 -12.68 -7.16
C VAL A 153 -3.79 -13.63 -7.70
N ASN A 154 -3.01 -14.27 -6.81
CA ASN A 154 -2.01 -15.25 -7.19
C ASN A 154 -2.62 -16.44 -7.96
N GLN A 155 -3.72 -17.00 -7.49
CA GLN A 155 -4.45 -18.08 -8.16
C GLN A 155 -4.87 -17.68 -9.59
N THR A 156 -5.37 -16.45 -9.73
CA THR A 156 -5.74 -15.92 -11.05
C THR A 156 -4.53 -15.80 -11.98
N ILE A 157 -3.38 -15.34 -11.47
CA ILE A 157 -2.14 -15.21 -12.24
C ILE A 157 -1.63 -16.58 -12.68
N VAL A 158 -1.56 -17.55 -11.76
CA VAL A 158 -1.07 -18.92 -12.04
C VAL A 158 -1.95 -19.62 -13.08
N THR A 159 -3.27 -19.37 -13.04
CA THR A 159 -4.21 -19.96 -14.00
C THR A 159 -4.07 -19.33 -15.40
N LYS A 160 -3.83 -18.03 -15.48
CA LYS A 160 -3.79 -17.29 -16.76
C LYS A 160 -2.44 -17.26 -17.44
N TYR A 161 -1.35 -17.35 -16.68
CA TYR A 161 0.00 -17.13 -17.20
C TYR A 161 0.93 -18.28 -16.86
N ARG A 162 1.91 -18.55 -17.75
CA ARG A 162 3.00 -19.49 -17.49
C ARG A 162 4.09 -18.78 -16.70
N LEU A 163 4.40 -19.29 -15.50
CA LEU A 163 5.38 -18.68 -14.60
C LEU A 163 6.76 -19.35 -14.63
N ASN A 164 7.04 -20.21 -15.62
CA ASN A 164 8.29 -20.99 -15.69
C ASN A 164 9.54 -20.09 -15.66
N ASP A 165 9.54 -19.00 -16.44
CA ASP A 165 10.63 -18.02 -16.45
C ASP A 165 10.79 -17.31 -15.09
N LEU A 166 9.69 -16.91 -14.49
CA LEU A 166 9.70 -16.26 -13.17
C LEU A 166 10.20 -17.21 -12.09
N ASN A 167 9.71 -18.45 -12.07
CA ASN A 167 10.13 -19.47 -11.09
C ASN A 167 11.63 -19.76 -11.21
N GLN A 168 12.13 -19.97 -12.44
CA GLN A 168 13.56 -20.19 -12.68
C GLN A 168 14.39 -18.98 -12.23
N TRP A 169 13.93 -17.77 -12.54
CA TRP A 169 14.58 -16.55 -12.13
C TRP A 169 14.63 -16.40 -10.60
N VAL A 170 13.52 -16.71 -9.90
CA VAL A 170 13.48 -16.67 -8.42
C VAL A 170 14.50 -17.62 -7.82
N ILE A 171 14.56 -18.87 -8.30
CA ILE A 171 15.52 -19.87 -7.83
C ILE A 171 16.97 -19.38 -8.03
N THR A 172 17.27 -18.81 -9.21
CA THR A 172 18.63 -18.35 -9.55
C THR A 172 19.07 -17.13 -8.73
N ASN A 173 18.14 -16.25 -8.33
CA ASN A 173 18.43 -14.99 -7.64
C ASN A 173 18.12 -15.02 -6.13
N SER A 174 17.59 -16.14 -5.62
CA SER A 174 17.41 -16.36 -4.18
C SER A 174 18.73 -16.68 -3.48
N LYS A 175 18.80 -16.41 -2.18
CA LYS A 175 19.92 -16.74 -1.30
C LYS A 175 19.42 -17.62 -0.16
N THR A 176 20.11 -18.68 0.14
CA THR A 176 19.84 -19.49 1.34
C THR A 176 20.36 -18.75 2.58
N LEU A 177 19.56 -18.74 3.65
CA LEU A 177 19.90 -18.17 4.95
C LEU A 177 20.92 -19.00 5.69
#